data_74594156f41b0c58ccd66d76ce7cd219
#
_entry.id   74594156f41b0c58ccd66d76ce7cd219
#
_cell.length_a   1.000
_cell.length_b   1.000
_cell.length_c   1.000
_cell.angle_alpha   90.00
_cell.angle_beta   90.00
_cell.angle_gamma   90.00
#
_symmetry.space_group_name_H-M   'P 1'
#
loop_
_entity.id
_entity.type
_entity.pdbx_description
1 polymer ?
#
loop_
_entity_poly.entity_id
_entity_poly.type
_entity_poly.pdbx_seq_one_letter_code
_entity_poly.pdbx_strand_id
1 'polypeptide(L)'
;MENYFTECASLIHSILDALSIALNVPEPGLSPTHSESLFQLRLLHYPSIDAEQLRNNERSRINAHSDFGTLTLLFQDKVGGLEVQDPVEPAIFRAAEPIEGTVLVNIGDLMARWSNDRWKSSVHRVGLPTTLQGGGKAGEVVVPDRYSIPIFATPNMDTIIDTLPGCWDDKNPKRYEPVTAWGYVQMRMAALYE
;
A
#
# COMPACT_ATOMS: atom_id res chain seq x y z
N MET A 1 -5.07 21.52 -3.52
CA MET A 1 -4.12 20.39 -3.61
C MET A 1 -2.97 20.51 -2.63
N GLU A 2 -2.30 21.66 -2.57
CA GLU A 2 -1.17 21.90 -1.65
C GLU A 2 -1.55 21.66 -0.17
N ASN A 3 -2.60 22.33 0.34
CA ASN A 3 -3.06 22.12 1.70
C ASN A 3 -3.40 20.64 1.99
N TYR A 4 -4.03 19.96 1.03
CA TYR A 4 -4.35 18.53 1.20
C TYR A 4 -3.08 17.68 1.32
N PHE A 5 -2.07 17.95 0.47
CA PHE A 5 -0.80 17.24 0.54
C PHE A 5 -0.09 17.50 1.89
N THR A 6 -0.10 18.74 2.38
CA THR A 6 0.51 19.11 3.66
C THR A 6 -0.16 18.38 4.85
N GLU A 7 -1.49 18.33 4.86
CA GLU A 7 -2.23 17.60 5.91
C GLU A 7 -1.91 16.09 5.87
N CYS A 8 -1.85 15.51 4.67
CA CYS A 8 -1.48 14.11 4.52
C CYS A 8 -0.03 13.84 4.93
N ALA A 9 0.89 14.75 4.62
CA ALA A 9 2.28 14.64 5.07
C ALA A 9 2.37 14.68 6.60
N SER A 10 1.65 15.59 7.25
CA SER A 10 1.56 15.65 8.72
C SER A 10 1.00 14.34 9.31
N LEU A 11 -0.05 13.79 8.72
CA LEU A 11 -0.62 12.51 9.13
C LEU A 11 0.38 11.37 8.97
N ILE A 12 1.13 11.32 7.85
CA ILE A 12 2.18 10.32 7.63
C ILE A 12 3.22 10.37 8.73
N HIS A 13 3.73 11.56 9.08
CA HIS A 13 4.70 11.72 10.16
C HIS A 13 4.14 11.23 11.50
N SER A 14 2.90 11.58 11.84
CA SER A 14 2.24 11.09 13.05
C SER A 14 2.11 9.57 13.10
N ILE A 15 1.83 8.94 11.96
CA ILE A 15 1.79 7.47 11.85
C ILE A 15 3.19 6.88 12.01
N LEU A 16 4.23 7.48 11.40
CA LEU A 16 5.62 7.02 11.54
C LEU A 16 6.09 7.08 12.99
N ASP A 17 5.71 8.11 13.75
CA ASP A 17 6.01 8.21 15.16
C ASP A 17 5.31 7.11 15.97
N ALA A 18 4.03 6.84 15.69
CA ALA A 18 3.30 5.73 16.30
C ALA A 18 3.91 4.36 15.97
N LEU A 19 4.33 4.15 14.72
CA LEU A 19 5.01 2.93 14.27
C LEU A 19 6.38 2.78 14.94
N SER A 20 7.10 3.89 15.16
CA SER A 20 8.38 3.89 15.90
C SER A 20 8.19 3.38 17.32
N ILE A 21 7.16 3.86 18.03
CA ILE A 21 6.80 3.40 19.37
C ILE A 21 6.46 1.89 19.34
N ALA A 22 5.63 1.47 18.41
CA ALA A 22 5.17 0.08 18.29
C ALA A 22 6.30 -0.92 17.99
N LEU A 23 7.36 -0.48 17.30
CA LEU A 23 8.56 -1.28 17.00
C LEU A 23 9.69 -1.10 18.03
N ASN A 24 9.51 -0.24 19.04
CA ASN A 24 10.55 0.18 19.99
C ASN A 24 11.81 0.73 19.27
N VAL A 25 11.61 1.50 18.22
CA VAL A 25 12.71 2.18 17.53
C VAL A 25 13.27 3.26 18.45
N PRO A 26 14.60 3.28 18.69
CA PRO A 26 15.21 4.35 19.49
C PRO A 26 14.97 5.73 18.87
N GLU A 27 14.97 6.75 19.73
CA GLU A 27 14.95 8.13 19.25
C GLU A 27 16.10 8.38 18.26
N PRO A 28 15.88 9.17 17.19
CA PRO A 28 14.70 10.01 16.97
C PRO A 28 13.54 9.32 16.19
N GLY A 29 13.49 7.99 16.11
CA GLY A 29 12.43 7.26 15.43
C GLY A 29 12.52 7.25 13.90
N LEU A 30 11.38 6.98 13.24
CA LEU A 30 11.30 6.85 11.76
C LEU A 30 10.96 8.17 11.05
N SER A 31 10.29 9.10 11.73
CA SER A 31 9.81 10.35 11.11
C SER A 31 10.94 11.16 10.45
N PRO A 32 12.14 11.32 11.04
CA PRO A 32 13.26 12.04 10.41
C PRO A 32 13.77 11.42 9.11
N THR A 33 13.56 10.14 8.88
CA THR A 33 13.95 9.48 7.62
C THR A 33 13.07 9.91 6.44
N HIS A 34 11.98 10.65 6.70
CA HIS A 34 11.04 11.18 5.72
C HIS A 34 11.02 12.72 5.70
N SER A 35 12.07 13.37 6.21
CA SER A 35 12.13 14.84 6.38
C SER A 35 11.98 15.64 5.08
N GLU A 36 12.32 15.05 3.93
CA GLU A 36 12.17 15.69 2.62
C GLU A 36 10.74 15.57 2.06
N SER A 37 9.85 14.82 2.73
CA SER A 37 8.47 14.58 2.32
C SER A 37 8.33 14.17 0.84
N LEU A 38 9.21 13.28 0.38
CA LEU A 38 9.21 12.75 -0.99
C LEU A 38 8.03 11.81 -1.22
N PHE A 39 6.82 12.30 -0.93
CA PHE A 39 5.60 11.53 -1.04
C PHE A 39 4.99 11.70 -2.43
N GLN A 40 4.50 10.59 -3.00
CA GLN A 40 3.85 10.60 -4.31
C GLN A 40 2.33 10.56 -4.14
N LEU A 41 1.64 11.64 -4.52
CA LEU A 41 0.19 11.68 -4.63
C LEU A 41 -0.23 11.30 -6.05
N ARG A 42 -1.20 10.38 -6.18
CA ARG A 42 -1.84 10.05 -7.46
C ARG A 42 -3.34 10.30 -7.39
N LEU A 43 -3.90 10.73 -8.52
CA LEU A 43 -5.34 10.80 -8.74
C LEU A 43 -5.70 9.69 -9.72
N LEU A 44 -6.46 8.71 -9.27
CA LEU A 44 -6.80 7.53 -10.06
C LEU A 44 -8.28 7.54 -10.43
N HIS A 45 -8.55 7.40 -11.71
CA HIS A 45 -9.87 7.16 -12.27
C HIS A 45 -9.91 5.79 -12.93
N TYR A 46 -10.81 4.96 -12.49
CA TYR A 46 -11.10 3.66 -13.08
C TYR A 46 -12.43 3.79 -13.81
N PRO A 47 -12.44 3.77 -15.15
CA PRO A 47 -13.67 3.89 -15.92
C PRO A 47 -14.68 2.78 -15.61
N SER A 48 -15.95 3.05 -15.89
CA SER A 48 -16.99 2.03 -15.82
C SER A 48 -16.67 0.86 -16.75
N ILE A 49 -17.03 -0.33 -16.33
CA ILE A 49 -16.70 -1.57 -17.04
C ILE A 49 -17.80 -2.61 -16.83
N ASP A 50 -18.03 -3.47 -17.81
CA ASP A 50 -18.89 -4.63 -17.64
C ASP A 50 -18.32 -5.57 -16.56
N ALA A 51 -19.15 -5.91 -15.58
CA ALA A 51 -18.76 -6.78 -14.47
C ALA A 51 -18.25 -8.15 -14.94
N GLU A 52 -18.74 -8.66 -16.06
CA GLU A 52 -18.33 -9.94 -16.64
C GLU A 52 -16.88 -9.94 -17.07
N GLN A 53 -16.36 -8.82 -17.62
CA GLN A 53 -14.96 -8.68 -17.98
C GLN A 53 -14.01 -8.79 -16.77
N LEU A 54 -14.47 -8.31 -15.59
CA LEU A 54 -13.72 -8.48 -14.33
C LEU A 54 -13.83 -9.90 -13.77
N ARG A 55 -15.02 -10.54 -13.86
CA ARG A 55 -15.22 -11.94 -13.40
C ARG A 55 -14.38 -12.93 -14.18
N ASN A 56 -14.33 -12.76 -15.51
CA ASN A 56 -13.60 -13.67 -16.40
C ASN A 56 -12.10 -13.36 -16.50
N ASN A 57 -11.61 -12.38 -15.73
CA ASN A 57 -10.23 -11.88 -15.81
C ASN A 57 -9.79 -11.42 -17.20
N GLU A 58 -10.74 -11.03 -18.06
CA GLU A 58 -10.45 -10.42 -19.36
C GLU A 58 -9.81 -9.05 -19.20
N ARG A 59 -10.18 -8.34 -18.12
CA ARG A 59 -9.59 -7.08 -17.67
C ARG A 59 -9.44 -7.07 -16.16
N SER A 60 -8.52 -6.26 -15.68
CA SER A 60 -8.37 -5.92 -14.27
C SER A 60 -8.34 -4.40 -14.11
N ARG A 61 -8.78 -3.88 -12.98
CA ARG A 61 -8.62 -2.46 -12.63
C ARG A 61 -7.20 -2.18 -12.14
N ILE A 62 -6.71 -2.98 -11.19
CA ILE A 62 -5.29 -3.07 -10.79
C ILE A 62 -4.99 -4.51 -10.42
N ASN A 63 -3.91 -5.06 -10.98
CA ASN A 63 -3.41 -6.39 -10.62
C ASN A 63 -2.85 -6.42 -9.20
N ALA A 64 -2.74 -7.62 -8.63
CA ALA A 64 -2.15 -7.82 -7.31
C ALA A 64 -0.70 -7.30 -7.29
N HIS A 65 -0.40 -6.42 -6.34
CA HIS A 65 0.90 -5.80 -6.15
C HIS A 65 1.08 -5.36 -4.69
N SER A 66 2.29 -5.01 -4.31
CA SER A 66 2.63 -4.32 -3.07
C SER A 66 3.18 -2.93 -3.37
N ASP A 67 3.01 -2.00 -2.44
CA ASP A 67 3.58 -0.67 -2.53
C ASP A 67 5.07 -0.69 -2.14
N PHE A 68 5.89 0.06 -2.86
CA PHE A 68 7.36 0.01 -2.66
C PHE A 68 7.82 0.77 -1.42
N GLY A 69 7.07 1.80 -1.01
CA GLY A 69 7.43 2.71 0.08
C GLY A 69 7.28 2.13 1.49
N THR A 70 7.14 3.03 2.44
CA THR A 70 6.98 2.73 3.86
C THR A 70 5.53 2.40 4.20
N LEU A 71 4.62 3.29 3.82
CA LEU A 71 3.18 3.16 3.98
C LEU A 71 2.45 3.94 2.89
N THR A 72 1.17 3.63 2.72
CA THR A 72 0.28 4.35 1.81
C THR A 72 -0.96 4.82 2.57
N LEU A 73 -1.33 6.09 2.37
CA LEU A 73 -2.66 6.60 2.71
C LEU A 73 -3.55 6.48 1.49
N LEU A 74 -4.67 5.78 1.61
CA LEU A 74 -5.62 5.64 0.51
C LEU A 74 -6.97 6.25 0.87
N PHE A 75 -7.38 7.24 0.08
CA PHE A 75 -8.73 7.77 0.05
C PHE A 75 -9.45 7.15 -1.14
N GLN A 76 -10.64 6.63 -0.94
CA GLN A 76 -11.43 5.98 -1.98
C GLN A 76 -12.89 6.38 -1.89
N ASP A 77 -13.57 6.33 -3.03
CA ASP A 77 -15.03 6.49 -3.09
C ASP A 77 -15.77 5.24 -2.57
N LYS A 78 -17.10 5.29 -2.58
CA LYS A 78 -17.98 4.23 -2.07
C LYS A 78 -18.16 3.02 -3.01
N VAL A 79 -17.53 3.01 -4.18
CA VAL A 79 -17.72 1.93 -5.18
C VAL A 79 -17.16 0.60 -4.70
N GLY A 80 -16.06 0.62 -3.94
CA GLY A 80 -15.42 -0.60 -3.43
C GLY A 80 -14.54 -1.30 -4.46
N GLY A 81 -14.38 -2.62 -4.31
CA GLY A 81 -13.57 -3.47 -5.17
C GLY A 81 -12.09 -3.54 -4.79
N LEU A 82 -11.63 -2.80 -3.78
CA LEU A 82 -10.30 -3.01 -3.20
C LEU A 82 -10.31 -4.30 -2.39
N GLU A 83 -9.31 -5.14 -2.63
CA GLU A 83 -9.10 -6.39 -1.92
C GLU A 83 -7.67 -6.49 -1.44
N VAL A 84 -7.46 -6.98 -0.23
CA VAL A 84 -6.15 -7.19 0.39
C VAL A 84 -5.93 -8.69 0.58
N GLN A 85 -4.74 -9.17 0.25
CA GLN A 85 -4.33 -10.56 0.40
C GLN A 85 -4.32 -10.95 1.88
N ASP A 86 -4.89 -12.10 2.19
CA ASP A 86 -4.83 -12.66 3.54
C ASP A 86 -3.37 -13.02 3.88
N PRO A 87 -2.84 -12.56 5.03
CA PRO A 87 -1.43 -12.78 5.39
C PRO A 87 -1.10 -14.23 5.77
N VAL A 88 -2.12 -15.06 6.03
CA VAL A 88 -1.98 -16.48 6.41
C VAL A 88 -2.26 -17.38 5.21
N GLU A 89 -3.31 -17.05 4.44
CA GLU A 89 -3.75 -17.81 3.27
C GLU A 89 -3.60 -16.95 2.00
N PRO A 90 -2.41 -16.88 1.38
CA PRO A 90 -2.14 -15.97 0.25
C PRO A 90 -3.02 -16.16 -0.99
N ALA A 91 -3.70 -17.28 -1.12
CA ALA A 91 -4.68 -17.51 -2.18
C ALA A 91 -5.98 -16.72 -1.97
N ILE A 92 -6.24 -16.25 -0.74
CA ILE A 92 -7.46 -15.53 -0.37
C ILE A 92 -7.21 -14.02 -0.41
N PHE A 93 -8.14 -13.31 -1.03
CA PHE A 93 -8.21 -11.85 -0.98
C PHE A 93 -9.49 -11.44 -0.24
N ARG A 94 -9.37 -10.51 0.70
CA ARG A 94 -10.48 -10.00 1.51
C ARG A 94 -10.80 -8.57 1.07
N ALA A 95 -12.09 -8.27 0.93
CA ALA A 95 -12.51 -6.92 0.58
C ALA A 95 -12.14 -5.91 1.68
N ALA A 96 -11.56 -4.78 1.27
CA ALA A 96 -11.37 -3.60 2.09
C ALA A 96 -12.45 -2.57 1.73
N GLU A 97 -13.63 -2.78 2.32
CA GLU A 97 -14.81 -1.95 2.02
C GLU A 97 -14.56 -0.49 2.41
N PRO A 98 -15.02 0.46 1.57
CA PRO A 98 -14.91 1.87 1.90
C PRO A 98 -15.78 2.23 3.10
N ILE A 99 -15.18 2.96 4.06
CA ILE A 99 -15.87 3.49 5.23
C ILE A 99 -15.81 5.02 5.12
N GLU A 100 -16.97 5.65 5.12
CA GLU A 100 -17.07 7.11 4.99
C GLU A 100 -16.34 7.81 6.14
N GLY A 101 -15.65 8.90 5.84
CA GLY A 101 -14.89 9.68 6.82
C GLY A 101 -13.58 9.05 7.29
N THR A 102 -13.13 7.96 6.66
CA THR A 102 -11.88 7.29 7.01
C THR A 102 -10.83 7.37 5.90
N VAL A 103 -9.57 7.18 6.28
CA VAL A 103 -8.46 6.89 5.39
C VAL A 103 -7.96 5.47 5.66
N LEU A 104 -7.79 4.68 4.60
CA LEU A 104 -7.18 3.36 4.72
C LEU A 104 -5.65 3.52 4.71
N VAL A 105 -4.98 2.83 5.64
CA VAL A 105 -3.51 2.82 5.72
C VAL A 105 -3.02 1.41 5.50
N ASN A 106 -2.04 1.24 4.61
CA ASN A 106 -1.36 -0.04 4.41
C ASN A 106 0.16 0.11 4.50
N ILE A 107 0.81 -0.97 4.90
CA ILE A 107 2.27 -1.10 4.98
C ILE A 107 2.82 -1.45 3.61
N GLY A 108 3.93 -0.80 3.25
CA GLY A 108 4.70 -1.07 2.05
C GLY A 108 5.98 -1.89 2.30
N ASP A 109 6.70 -2.16 1.23
CA ASP A 109 7.85 -3.07 1.22
C ASP A 109 9.01 -2.59 2.10
N LEU A 110 9.29 -1.27 2.12
CA LEU A 110 10.41 -0.75 2.92
C LEU A 110 10.14 -0.90 4.43
N MET A 111 8.89 -0.74 4.89
CA MET A 111 8.53 -1.01 6.28
C MET A 111 8.62 -2.51 6.60
N ALA A 112 8.22 -3.38 5.67
CA ALA A 112 8.36 -4.82 5.85
C ALA A 112 9.84 -5.20 6.05
N ARG A 113 10.75 -4.63 5.24
CA ARG A 113 12.20 -4.84 5.38
C ARG A 113 12.73 -4.31 6.72
N TRP A 114 12.38 -3.08 7.11
CA TRP A 114 12.75 -2.49 8.39
C TRP A 114 12.32 -3.34 9.58
N SER A 115 11.10 -3.87 9.53
CA SER A 115 10.54 -4.71 10.59
C SER A 115 10.94 -6.18 10.51
N ASN A 116 11.80 -6.58 9.54
CA ASN A 116 12.17 -7.98 9.29
C ASN A 116 10.95 -8.89 9.08
N ASP A 117 9.95 -8.42 8.32
CA ASP A 117 8.65 -9.05 8.09
C ASP A 117 7.79 -9.26 9.35
N ARG A 118 8.09 -8.59 10.46
CA ARG A 118 7.17 -8.53 11.60
C ARG A 118 5.85 -7.90 11.16
N TRP A 119 5.92 -6.87 10.31
CA TRP A 119 4.82 -6.31 9.55
C TRP A 119 5.06 -6.57 8.06
N LYS A 120 4.16 -7.31 7.44
CA LYS A 120 4.28 -7.66 6.03
C LYS A 120 3.79 -6.53 5.14
N SER A 121 4.40 -6.39 3.97
CA SER A 121 3.86 -5.54 2.91
C SER A 121 2.48 -6.08 2.48
N SER A 122 1.53 -5.18 2.37
CA SER A 122 0.13 -5.53 2.10
C SER A 122 -0.08 -5.69 0.59
N VAL A 123 -0.04 -6.92 0.10
CA VAL A 123 -0.41 -7.21 -1.30
C VAL A 123 -1.90 -6.93 -1.48
N HIS A 124 -2.24 -6.14 -2.49
CA HIS A 124 -3.62 -5.73 -2.76
C HIS A 124 -3.89 -5.61 -4.26
N ARG A 125 -5.17 -5.61 -4.61
CA ARG A 125 -5.66 -5.48 -5.99
C ARG A 125 -6.99 -4.72 -6.02
N VAL A 126 -7.42 -4.29 -7.22
CA VAL A 126 -8.76 -3.73 -7.41
C VAL A 126 -9.50 -4.58 -8.44
N GLY A 127 -10.56 -5.25 -7.98
CA GLY A 127 -11.40 -6.15 -8.74
C GLY A 127 -12.87 -5.77 -8.73
N LEU A 128 -13.72 -6.80 -8.79
CA LEU A 128 -15.17 -6.66 -8.76
C LEU A 128 -15.64 -6.34 -7.33
N PRO A 129 -16.40 -5.24 -7.11
CA PRO A 129 -16.98 -4.94 -5.81
C PRO A 129 -17.85 -6.09 -5.27
N THR A 130 -17.79 -6.34 -3.96
CA THR A 130 -18.58 -7.42 -3.30
C THR A 130 -20.08 -7.27 -3.52
N THR A 131 -20.57 -6.03 -3.58
CA THR A 131 -21.97 -5.70 -3.86
C THR A 131 -22.44 -6.17 -5.24
N LEU A 132 -21.51 -6.44 -6.17
CA LEU A 132 -21.81 -6.86 -7.54
C LEU A 132 -21.38 -8.32 -7.83
N GLN A 133 -20.96 -9.07 -6.81
CA GLN A 133 -20.55 -10.48 -6.97
C GLN A 133 -21.75 -11.42 -7.16
N GLY A 134 -22.97 -10.99 -6.84
CA GLY A 134 -24.20 -11.83 -6.81
C GLY A 134 -24.73 -12.32 -8.15
N GLY A 135 -24.02 -12.10 -9.26
CA GLY A 135 -24.41 -12.59 -10.58
C GLY A 135 -25.36 -11.64 -11.32
N GLY A 136 -25.35 -11.73 -12.64
CA GLY A 136 -26.17 -11.04 -13.65
C GLY A 136 -25.78 -11.63 -15.00
N LYS A 137 -26.58 -11.46 -16.03
CA LYS A 137 -26.17 -11.88 -17.39
C LYS A 137 -25.07 -10.95 -17.90
N ALA A 138 -24.21 -11.47 -18.79
CA ALA A 138 -23.20 -10.68 -19.47
C ALA A 138 -23.82 -9.41 -20.09
N GLY A 139 -23.24 -8.24 -19.83
CA GLY A 139 -23.72 -6.93 -20.30
C GLY A 139 -24.87 -6.31 -19.50
N GLU A 140 -25.43 -7.02 -18.48
CA GLU A 140 -26.51 -6.47 -17.64
C GLU A 140 -26.01 -5.72 -16.40
N VAL A 141 -24.78 -5.99 -15.94
CA VAL A 141 -24.21 -5.39 -14.73
C VAL A 141 -22.98 -4.59 -15.07
N VAL A 142 -23.07 -3.29 -14.87
CA VAL A 142 -21.95 -2.36 -15.06
C VAL A 142 -21.38 -1.97 -13.70
N VAL A 143 -20.06 -2.16 -13.53
CA VAL A 143 -19.32 -1.59 -12.40
C VAL A 143 -19.10 -0.10 -12.71
N PRO A 144 -19.59 0.82 -11.86
CA PRO A 144 -19.49 2.24 -12.14
C PRO A 144 -18.02 2.74 -12.10
N ASP A 145 -17.83 3.97 -12.54
CA ASP A 145 -16.57 4.69 -12.36
C ASP A 145 -16.17 4.65 -10.90
N ARG A 146 -14.86 4.45 -10.65
CA ARG A 146 -14.27 4.50 -9.31
C ARG A 146 -13.16 5.51 -9.28
N TYR A 147 -13.07 6.26 -8.19
CA TYR A 147 -12.01 7.22 -7.95
C TYR A 147 -11.26 6.88 -6.67
N SER A 148 -9.94 7.07 -6.69
CA SER A 148 -9.14 6.95 -5.48
C SER A 148 -7.93 7.86 -5.52
N ILE A 149 -7.44 8.24 -4.33
CA ILE A 149 -6.29 9.13 -4.15
C ILE A 149 -5.32 8.44 -3.19
N PRO A 150 -4.38 7.63 -3.68
CA PRO A 150 -3.29 7.12 -2.87
C PRO A 150 -2.19 8.17 -2.71
N ILE A 151 -1.60 8.20 -1.52
CA ILE A 151 -0.38 8.94 -1.20
C ILE A 151 0.64 7.95 -0.66
N PHE A 152 1.70 7.75 -1.42
CA PHE A 152 2.76 6.81 -1.11
C PHE A 152 3.86 7.52 -0.34
N ALA A 153 4.11 7.10 0.90
CA ALA A 153 5.22 7.61 1.69
C ALA A 153 6.49 6.83 1.38
N THR A 154 7.55 7.56 1.02
CA THR A 154 8.87 7.01 0.74
C THR A 154 9.89 7.77 1.58
N PRO A 155 10.86 7.09 2.21
CA PRO A 155 11.94 7.76 2.92
C PRO A 155 12.78 8.61 1.98
N ASN A 156 13.61 9.51 2.54
CA ASN A 156 14.64 10.23 1.81
C ASN A 156 15.48 9.23 0.99
N MET A 157 15.89 9.61 -0.21
CA MET A 157 16.45 8.69 -1.22
C MET A 157 17.70 7.93 -0.76
N ASP A 158 18.52 8.57 0.06
CA ASP A 158 19.76 8.05 0.60
C ASP A 158 19.60 7.25 1.91
N THR A 159 18.40 7.24 2.48
CA THR A 159 18.10 6.49 3.71
C THR A 159 18.44 5.01 3.52
N ILE A 160 19.29 4.49 4.42
CA ILE A 160 19.62 3.06 4.46
C ILE A 160 18.45 2.29 5.09
N ILE A 161 17.93 1.35 4.36
CA ILE A 161 16.89 0.41 4.80
C ILE A 161 17.60 -0.86 5.26
N ASP A 162 17.89 -0.93 6.54
CA ASP A 162 18.40 -2.11 7.24
C ASP A 162 17.40 -2.52 8.32
N THR A 163 17.44 -3.77 8.73
CA THR A 163 16.56 -4.28 9.78
C THR A 163 16.75 -3.48 11.07
N LEU A 164 15.65 -2.94 11.60
CA LEU A 164 15.65 -2.11 12.80
C LEU A 164 16.08 -2.89 14.05
N PRO A 165 16.74 -2.23 15.02
CA PRO A 165 17.04 -2.83 16.31
C PRO A 165 15.79 -3.42 16.97
N GLY A 166 15.89 -4.62 17.55
CA GLY A 166 14.77 -5.34 18.16
C GLY A 166 13.85 -6.08 17.19
N CYS A 167 14.07 -5.95 15.87
CA CYS A 167 13.34 -6.73 14.86
C CYS A 167 14.09 -7.99 14.42
N TRP A 168 15.26 -8.26 14.95
CA TRP A 168 16.07 -9.45 14.66
C TRP A 168 16.81 -9.94 15.90
N ASP A 169 17.14 -11.23 15.95
CA ASP A 169 17.94 -11.90 16.98
C ASP A 169 18.47 -13.23 16.41
N ASP A 170 19.13 -14.04 17.25
CA ASP A 170 19.67 -15.36 16.84
C ASP A 170 18.58 -16.36 16.38
N LYS A 171 17.33 -16.20 16.84
CA LYS A 171 16.20 -17.05 16.46
C LYS A 171 15.46 -16.51 15.23
N ASN A 172 15.56 -15.21 14.98
CA ASN A 172 14.98 -14.53 13.83
C ASN A 172 16.04 -13.61 13.20
N PRO A 173 17.02 -14.17 12.46
CA PRO A 173 18.09 -13.39 11.87
C PRO A 173 17.58 -12.39 10.81
N LYS A 174 18.40 -11.40 10.47
CA LYS A 174 18.10 -10.47 9.39
C LYS A 174 17.83 -11.22 8.09
N ARG A 175 16.72 -10.87 7.43
CA ARG A 175 16.28 -11.51 6.18
C ARG A 175 16.77 -10.78 4.95
N TYR A 176 17.18 -9.54 5.11
CA TYR A 176 17.46 -8.63 4.01
C TYR A 176 18.82 -7.97 4.17
N GLU A 177 19.54 -7.87 3.06
CA GLU A 177 20.73 -7.03 2.99
C GLU A 177 20.34 -5.54 3.00
N PRO A 178 21.13 -4.65 3.61
CA PRO A 178 20.88 -3.23 3.58
C PRO A 178 20.83 -2.68 2.14
N VAL A 179 19.92 -1.76 1.90
CA VAL A 179 19.76 -1.09 0.59
C VAL A 179 19.34 0.36 0.82
N THR A 180 19.69 1.28 -0.07
CA THR A 180 19.12 2.62 -0.02
C THR A 180 17.65 2.61 -0.44
N ALA A 181 16.83 3.51 0.10
CA ALA A 181 15.43 3.64 -0.29
C ALA A 181 15.29 3.77 -1.81
N TRP A 182 16.10 4.61 -2.44
CA TRP A 182 16.11 4.78 -3.90
C TRP A 182 16.55 3.52 -4.64
N GLY A 183 17.62 2.88 -4.18
CA GLY A 183 18.11 1.62 -4.79
C GLY A 183 17.03 0.54 -4.80
N TYR A 184 16.25 0.43 -3.71
CA TYR A 184 15.12 -0.51 -3.66
C TYR A 184 14.03 -0.14 -4.68
N VAL A 185 13.61 1.12 -4.74
CA VAL A 185 12.60 1.58 -5.69
C VAL A 185 13.05 1.31 -7.14
N GLN A 186 14.31 1.61 -7.47
CA GLN A 186 14.86 1.33 -8.80
C GLN A 186 14.82 -0.18 -9.13
N MET A 187 15.21 -1.03 -8.20
CA MET A 187 15.16 -2.50 -8.38
C MET A 187 13.73 -2.98 -8.64
N ARG A 188 12.75 -2.49 -7.88
CA ARG A 188 11.34 -2.86 -8.06
C ARG A 188 10.76 -2.33 -9.37
N MET A 189 11.15 -1.11 -9.78
CA MET A 189 10.74 -0.55 -11.07
C MET A 189 11.31 -1.33 -12.24
N ALA A 190 12.58 -1.73 -12.18
CA ALA A 190 13.19 -2.55 -13.25
C ALA A 190 12.45 -3.87 -13.44
N ALA A 191 12.08 -4.55 -12.36
CA ALA A 191 11.33 -5.81 -12.40
C ALA A 191 9.89 -5.70 -12.97
N LEU A 192 9.36 -4.48 -13.19
CA LEU A 192 8.08 -4.30 -13.88
C LEU A 192 8.19 -4.39 -15.41
N TYR A 193 9.41 -4.35 -15.96
CA TYR A 193 9.67 -4.35 -17.41
C TYR A 193 10.36 -5.62 -17.90
N GLU A 194 10.61 -6.58 -17.01
CA GLU A 194 11.06 -7.95 -17.32
C GLU A 194 9.87 -8.91 -17.49
#